data_7581aba3cacb4b1385404e0799c1ded5
#
_entry.id   7581aba3cacb4b1385404e0799c1ded5
#
_cell.length_a   1.000
_cell.length_b   1.000
_cell.length_c   1.000
_cell.angle_alpha   90.00
_cell.angle_beta   90.00
_cell.angle_gamma   90.00
#
_symmetry.space_group_name_H-M   'P 1'
#
loop_
_entity.id
_entity.type
_entity.pdbx_description
1 polymer ?
#
loop_
_entity_poly.entity_id
_entity_poly.type
_entity_poly.pdbx_seq_one_letter_code
_entity_poly.pdbx_strand_id
1 'polypeptide(L)'
;RLAAVGEQRDAQRTVQLAEGSIVNLNAFSRVDIRIDDAQRDIKLPRGEATFKVSPDPARPFRVRTPGAVVEAVGTQFNVYARPDGTTSVTVLEGKVKVTSDHGGSALPVPLAAGEEAQVLANGRIEREAHTDVAEAVVWQQRKLIFKRTSLEDMAAEFNRYNKKTRIRLEGI
;
A
#
# COMPACT_ATOMS: atom_id res chain seq x y z
N ARG A 1 -1.49 11.74 -18.66
CA ARG A 1 -0.58 12.69 -18.04
C ARG A 1 0.13 12.02 -16.87
N LEU A 2 1.44 11.92 -16.93
CA LEU A 2 2.24 11.38 -15.84
C LEU A 2 2.43 12.47 -14.78
N ALA A 3 1.90 12.27 -13.59
CA ALA A 3 2.20 13.12 -12.45
C ALA A 3 2.96 12.29 -11.41
N ALA A 4 4.19 12.68 -11.10
CA ALA A 4 4.90 12.15 -9.95
C ALA A 4 4.49 12.95 -8.71
N VAL A 5 3.86 12.29 -7.75
CA VAL A 5 3.60 12.87 -6.43
C VAL A 5 4.59 12.22 -5.48
N GLY A 6 5.69 12.87 -5.28
CA GLY A 6 6.75 12.32 -4.46
C GLY A 6 7.44 13.33 -3.60
N GLU A 7 8.12 12.83 -2.70
CA GLU A 7 9.18 13.25 -1.77
C GLU A 7 9.00 14.57 -1.01
N GLN A 8 7.96 14.69 -0.23
CA GLN A 8 8.18 15.25 1.09
C GLN A 8 8.48 14.07 2.03
N ARG A 9 9.74 13.90 2.35
CA ARG A 9 10.25 12.72 3.09
C ARG A 9 9.62 12.50 4.48
N ASP A 10 8.90 13.47 5.03
CA ASP A 10 8.55 13.55 6.44
C ASP A 10 7.07 13.63 6.73
N ALA A 11 6.23 13.85 5.73
CA ALA A 11 4.83 14.16 5.94
C ALA A 11 3.92 13.20 5.19
N GLN A 12 2.83 12.83 5.84
CA GLN A 12 1.68 12.22 5.18
C GLN A 12 1.04 13.25 4.25
N ARG A 13 0.56 12.79 3.09
CA ARG A 13 -0.08 13.64 2.09
C ARG A 13 -1.36 13.00 1.59
N THR A 14 -2.37 13.83 1.39
CA THR A 14 -3.60 13.47 0.71
C THR A 14 -3.60 14.09 -0.68
N VAL A 15 -3.82 13.28 -1.70
CA VAL A 15 -3.92 13.69 -3.09
C VAL A 15 -5.30 13.33 -3.60
N GLN A 16 -6.05 14.33 -4.04
CA GLN A 16 -7.32 14.12 -4.73
C GLN A 16 -7.09 14.08 -6.23
N LEU A 17 -7.51 13.00 -6.88
CA LEU A 17 -7.38 12.83 -8.32
C LEU A 17 -8.57 13.45 -9.04
N ALA A 18 -8.36 13.90 -10.31
CA ALA A 18 -9.39 14.58 -11.08
C ALA A 18 -10.65 13.73 -11.34
N GLU A 19 -10.50 12.39 -11.39
CA GLU A 19 -11.61 11.45 -11.58
C GLU A 19 -12.35 11.09 -10.26
N GLY A 20 -11.97 11.69 -9.14
CA GLY A 20 -12.64 11.57 -7.85
C GLY A 20 -11.99 10.63 -6.84
N SER A 21 -11.00 9.81 -7.25
CA SER A 21 -10.26 8.96 -6.32
C SER A 21 -9.37 9.77 -5.39
N ILE A 22 -9.09 9.22 -4.20
CA ILE A 22 -8.25 9.85 -3.19
C ILE A 22 -7.10 8.91 -2.83
N VAL A 23 -5.89 9.45 -2.81
CA VAL A 23 -4.68 8.75 -2.38
C VAL A 23 -4.17 9.39 -1.10
N ASN A 24 -4.13 8.63 -0.02
CA ASN A 24 -3.46 9.02 1.22
C ASN A 24 -2.08 8.36 1.22
N LEU A 25 -1.05 9.19 1.08
CA LEU A 25 0.33 8.75 0.98
C LEU A 25 1.02 8.90 2.34
N ASN A 26 1.61 7.81 2.84
CA ASN A 26 2.36 7.84 4.09
C ASN A 26 3.73 8.51 3.91
N ALA A 27 4.38 8.87 5.03
CA ALA A 27 5.75 9.40 5.03
C ALA A 27 6.72 8.43 4.32
N PHE A 28 7.76 8.96 3.67
CA PHE A 28 8.77 8.20 2.91
C PHE A 28 8.22 7.32 1.79
N SER A 29 7.04 7.65 1.28
CA SER A 29 6.37 6.93 0.21
C SER A 29 6.37 7.75 -1.07
N ARG A 30 6.28 7.04 -2.21
CA ARG A 30 6.20 7.67 -3.52
C ARG A 30 5.13 7.01 -4.36
N VAL A 31 4.33 7.80 -5.05
CA VAL A 31 3.42 7.34 -6.10
C VAL A 31 3.67 8.09 -7.39
N ASP A 32 3.65 7.36 -8.48
CA ASP A 32 3.65 7.91 -9.84
C ASP A 32 2.26 7.61 -10.45
N ILE A 33 1.54 8.65 -10.83
CA ILE A 33 0.14 8.55 -11.25
C ILE A 33 0.02 8.78 -12.75
N ARG A 34 -0.61 7.84 -13.45
CA ARG A 34 -0.95 7.94 -14.86
C ARG A 34 -2.43 7.61 -15.06
N ILE A 35 -3.22 8.63 -15.28
CA ILE A 35 -4.66 8.52 -15.54
C ILE A 35 -4.98 9.24 -16.84
N ASP A 36 -5.65 8.53 -17.74
CA ASP A 36 -6.16 9.03 -18.99
C ASP A 36 -7.53 8.41 -19.30
N ASP A 37 -8.04 8.60 -20.51
CA ASP A 37 -9.36 8.09 -20.91
C ASP A 37 -9.43 6.57 -20.99
N ALA A 38 -8.28 5.88 -21.07
CA ALA A 38 -8.19 4.44 -21.22
C ALA A 38 -7.81 3.70 -19.94
N GLN A 39 -7.09 4.34 -19.02
CA GLN A 39 -6.50 3.66 -17.87
C GLN A 39 -6.33 4.53 -16.63
N ARG A 40 -6.28 3.89 -15.48
CA ARG A 40 -5.93 4.48 -14.18
C ARG A 40 -4.80 3.65 -13.56
N ASP A 41 -3.56 3.97 -13.93
CA ASP A 41 -2.37 3.27 -13.46
C ASP A 41 -1.62 4.10 -12.42
N ILE A 42 -1.35 3.48 -11.28
CA ILE A 42 -0.58 4.04 -10.18
C ILE A 42 0.62 3.13 -9.94
N LYS A 43 1.81 3.71 -9.87
CA LYS A 43 3.00 2.99 -9.40
C LYS A 43 3.30 3.42 -7.98
N LEU A 44 3.52 2.46 -7.10
CA LEU A 44 4.00 2.63 -5.73
C LEU A 44 5.36 1.93 -5.60
N PRO A 45 6.45 2.58 -6.03
CA PRO A 45 7.78 1.95 -6.02
C PRO A 45 8.29 1.68 -4.61
N ARG A 46 7.83 2.45 -3.62
CA ARG A 46 8.18 2.27 -2.21
C ARG A 46 7.17 2.93 -1.29
N GLY A 47 7.06 2.41 -0.09
CA GLY A 47 6.26 3.00 0.98
C GLY A 47 4.83 2.49 1.00
N GLU A 48 3.97 3.27 1.59
CA GLU A 48 2.60 2.87 1.91
C GLU A 48 1.60 3.95 1.51
N ALA A 49 0.47 3.51 0.96
CA ALA A 49 -0.62 4.39 0.60
C ALA A 49 -1.96 3.70 0.78
N THR A 50 -2.98 4.47 1.15
CA THR A 50 -4.38 4.05 1.10
C THR A 50 -5.06 4.71 -0.09
N PHE A 51 -5.80 3.91 -0.82
CA PHE A 51 -6.54 4.31 -2.00
C PHE A 51 -8.04 4.22 -1.74
N LYS A 52 -8.75 5.32 -1.93
CA LYS A 52 -10.21 5.34 -2.02
C LYS A 52 -10.57 5.56 -3.48
N VAL A 53 -10.98 4.49 -4.14
CA VAL A 53 -11.16 4.46 -5.60
C VAL A 53 -12.58 4.82 -5.96
N SER A 54 -12.74 5.82 -6.81
CA SER A 54 -14.02 6.17 -7.42
C SER A 54 -14.45 5.07 -8.40
N PRO A 55 -15.71 4.58 -8.35
CA PRO A 55 -16.17 3.51 -9.23
C PRO A 55 -16.10 3.91 -10.70
N ASP A 56 -15.40 3.11 -11.50
CA ASP A 56 -15.36 3.22 -12.96
C ASP A 56 -15.01 1.85 -13.57
N PRO A 57 -16.01 1.02 -13.88
CA PRO A 57 -15.78 -0.32 -14.43
C PRO A 57 -15.07 -0.33 -15.79
N ALA A 58 -15.20 0.74 -16.57
CA ALA A 58 -14.55 0.85 -17.87
C ALA A 58 -13.04 1.08 -17.76
N ARG A 59 -12.58 1.64 -16.63
CA ARG A 59 -11.16 1.89 -16.34
C ARG A 59 -10.80 1.36 -14.96
N PRO A 60 -10.46 0.07 -14.81
CA PRO A 60 -9.98 -0.47 -13.54
C PRO A 60 -8.79 0.32 -13.00
N PHE A 61 -8.77 0.52 -11.69
CA PHE A 61 -7.70 1.19 -10.99
C PHE A 61 -6.60 0.18 -10.65
N ARG A 62 -5.40 0.36 -11.17
CA ARG A 62 -4.28 -0.57 -10.95
C ARG A 62 -3.18 0.09 -10.15
N VAL A 63 -2.80 -0.54 -9.05
CA VAL A 63 -1.63 -0.16 -8.26
C VAL A 63 -0.54 -1.19 -8.47
N ARG A 64 0.62 -0.72 -8.96
CA ARG A 64 1.79 -1.56 -9.23
C ARG A 64 2.87 -1.28 -8.20
N THR A 65 3.35 -2.33 -7.57
CA THR A 65 4.54 -2.32 -6.73
C THR A 65 5.66 -3.12 -7.41
N PRO A 66 6.89 -3.15 -6.88
CA PRO A 66 7.95 -3.97 -7.46
C PRO A 66 7.62 -5.48 -7.57
N GLY A 67 6.70 -5.99 -6.76
CA GLY A 67 6.37 -7.42 -6.73
C GLY A 67 4.91 -7.78 -6.98
N ALA A 68 4.01 -6.79 -7.11
CA ALA A 68 2.57 -7.06 -7.18
C ALA A 68 1.81 -6.06 -8.05
N VAL A 69 0.66 -6.51 -8.53
CA VAL A 69 -0.35 -5.66 -9.16
C VAL A 69 -1.66 -5.84 -8.42
N VAL A 70 -2.25 -4.74 -7.98
CA VAL A 70 -3.55 -4.69 -7.31
C VAL A 70 -4.54 -4.00 -8.22
N GLU A 71 -5.61 -4.69 -8.58
CA GLU A 71 -6.68 -4.14 -9.43
C GLU A 71 -7.96 -3.94 -8.62
N ALA A 72 -8.54 -2.74 -8.72
CA ALA A 72 -9.75 -2.33 -8.04
C ALA A 72 -10.71 -1.60 -8.99
N VAL A 73 -12.01 -1.65 -8.71
CA VAL A 73 -13.03 -0.93 -9.50
C VAL A 73 -13.66 0.21 -8.71
N GLY A 74 -14.05 -0.03 -7.48
CA GLY A 74 -14.63 0.96 -6.58
C GLY A 74 -14.47 0.45 -5.15
N THR A 75 -13.32 0.68 -4.57
CA THR A 75 -12.86 0.05 -3.33
C THR A 75 -12.08 1.02 -2.47
N GLN A 76 -11.89 0.65 -1.21
CA GLN A 76 -10.93 1.28 -0.34
C GLN A 76 -9.96 0.21 0.17
N PHE A 77 -8.66 0.42 -0.06
CA PHE A 77 -7.61 -0.53 0.31
C PHE A 77 -6.28 0.15 0.59
N ASN A 78 -5.45 -0.52 1.35
CA ASN A 78 -4.10 -0.09 1.71
C ASN A 78 -3.07 -0.98 1.02
N VAL A 79 -2.01 -0.39 0.51
CA VAL A 79 -0.86 -1.10 -0.08
C VAL A 79 0.41 -0.63 0.57
N TYR A 80 1.23 -1.58 1.01
CA TYR A 80 2.54 -1.31 1.58
C TYR A 80 3.62 -2.07 0.79
N ALA A 81 4.42 -1.33 0.01
CA ALA A 81 5.61 -1.84 -0.65
C ALA A 81 6.81 -1.74 0.30
N ARG A 82 7.14 -2.84 0.96
CA ARG A 82 8.20 -2.91 1.97
C ARG A 82 9.59 -2.93 1.34
N PRO A 83 10.62 -2.44 2.07
CA PRO A 83 12.00 -2.47 1.58
C PRO A 83 12.55 -3.87 1.31
N ASP A 84 12.02 -4.91 1.98
CA ASP A 84 12.41 -6.31 1.80
C ASP A 84 11.85 -6.97 0.52
N GLY A 85 11.10 -6.23 -0.29
CA GLY A 85 10.45 -6.72 -1.49
C GLY A 85 9.07 -7.33 -1.28
N THR A 86 8.57 -7.37 -0.05
CA THR A 86 7.21 -7.84 0.27
C THR A 86 6.19 -6.72 0.04
N THR A 87 5.06 -7.04 -0.57
CA THR A 87 3.91 -6.13 -0.69
C THR A 87 2.76 -6.64 0.17
N SER A 88 2.27 -5.79 1.07
CA SER A 88 1.07 -6.07 1.86
C SER A 88 -0.12 -5.34 1.26
N VAL A 89 -1.23 -6.03 1.08
CA VAL A 89 -2.49 -5.47 0.56
C VAL A 89 -3.60 -5.77 1.54
N THR A 90 -4.26 -4.75 2.06
CA THR A 90 -5.39 -4.89 3.00
C THR A 90 -6.61 -4.18 2.43
N VAL A 91 -7.73 -4.89 2.36
CA VAL A 91 -9.00 -4.33 1.85
C VAL A 91 -9.85 -3.82 3.00
N LEU A 92 -10.23 -2.55 2.93
CA LEU A 92 -11.11 -1.90 3.91
C LEU A 92 -12.58 -1.95 3.47
N GLU A 93 -12.82 -1.76 2.18
CA GLU A 93 -14.16 -1.75 1.59
C GLU A 93 -14.11 -2.27 0.15
N GLY A 94 -15.09 -3.09 -0.23
CA GLY A 94 -15.20 -3.64 -1.58
C GLY A 94 -14.32 -4.86 -1.80
N LYS A 95 -13.79 -4.98 -3.01
CA LYS A 95 -12.96 -6.13 -3.45
C LYS A 95 -11.83 -5.67 -4.35
N VAL A 96 -10.70 -6.35 -4.24
CA VAL A 96 -9.55 -6.20 -5.14
C VAL A 96 -9.09 -7.55 -5.67
N LYS A 97 -8.30 -7.53 -6.73
CA LYS A 97 -7.56 -8.70 -7.23
C LYS A 97 -6.07 -8.42 -7.09
N VAL A 98 -5.35 -9.35 -6.50
CA VAL A 98 -3.90 -9.25 -6.31
C VAL A 98 -3.21 -10.27 -7.19
N THR A 99 -2.24 -9.82 -7.97
CA THR A 99 -1.42 -10.66 -8.83
C THR A 99 0.05 -10.44 -8.52
N SER A 100 0.84 -11.51 -8.49
CA SER A 100 2.29 -11.42 -8.39
C SER A 100 2.89 -11.02 -9.74
N ASP A 101 3.85 -10.09 -9.72
CA ASP A 101 4.57 -9.63 -10.92
C ASP A 101 5.84 -10.46 -11.21
N HIS A 102 6.05 -11.57 -10.51
CA HIS A 102 7.22 -12.43 -10.63
C HIS A 102 7.09 -13.51 -11.73
N GLY A 103 6.65 -13.12 -12.90
CA GLY A 103 6.71 -13.95 -14.12
C GLY A 103 6.07 -15.35 -13.99
N GLY A 104 5.01 -15.58 -14.70
CA GLY A 104 4.27 -16.84 -14.73
C GLY A 104 2.77 -16.58 -14.76
N SER A 105 2.00 -17.56 -15.16
CA SER A 105 0.53 -17.51 -15.18
C SER A 105 -0.08 -17.64 -13.78
N ALA A 106 0.39 -16.80 -12.83
CA ALA A 106 -0.23 -16.73 -11.53
C ALA A 106 -1.66 -16.16 -11.65
N LEU A 107 -2.64 -16.94 -11.22
CA LEU A 107 -4.02 -16.50 -11.18
C LEU A 107 -4.18 -15.36 -10.15
N PRO A 108 -4.97 -14.32 -10.47
CA PRO A 108 -5.28 -13.28 -9.51
C PRO A 108 -5.95 -13.84 -8.26
N VAL A 109 -5.53 -13.36 -7.10
CA VAL A 109 -6.14 -13.70 -5.81
C VAL A 109 -7.15 -12.63 -5.44
N PRO A 110 -8.45 -12.96 -5.33
CA PRO A 110 -9.46 -12.01 -4.91
C PRO A 110 -9.39 -11.79 -3.39
N LEU A 111 -9.48 -10.52 -2.96
CA LEU A 111 -9.60 -10.12 -1.57
C LEU A 111 -10.88 -9.31 -1.39
N ALA A 112 -11.62 -9.59 -0.33
CA ALA A 112 -12.77 -8.83 0.11
C ALA A 112 -12.43 -7.97 1.35
N ALA A 113 -13.34 -7.10 1.73
CA ALA A 113 -13.19 -6.28 2.93
C ALA A 113 -12.86 -7.13 4.17
N GLY A 114 -11.86 -6.72 4.95
CA GLY A 114 -11.35 -7.43 6.12
C GLY A 114 -10.30 -8.49 5.81
N GLU A 115 -9.92 -8.67 4.55
CA GLU A 115 -8.88 -9.61 4.15
C GLU A 115 -7.57 -8.91 3.80
N GLU A 116 -6.47 -9.61 4.02
CA GLU A 116 -5.11 -9.16 3.70
C GLU A 116 -4.38 -10.23 2.88
N ALA A 117 -3.51 -9.79 1.99
CA ALA A 117 -2.54 -10.64 1.33
C ALA A 117 -1.14 -10.07 1.48
N GLN A 118 -0.16 -10.98 1.63
CA GLN A 118 1.26 -10.70 1.55
C GLN A 118 1.78 -11.29 0.24
N VAL A 119 2.34 -10.46 -0.62
CA VAL A 119 3.07 -10.91 -1.80
C VAL A 119 4.55 -10.89 -1.46
N LEU A 120 5.13 -12.08 -1.28
CA LEU A 120 6.52 -12.24 -0.88
C LEU A 120 7.48 -11.91 -2.03
N ALA A 121 8.74 -11.63 -1.71
CA ALA A 121 9.76 -11.32 -2.70
C ALA A 121 9.97 -12.43 -3.76
N ASN A 122 9.66 -13.69 -3.41
CA ASN A 122 9.70 -14.84 -4.35
C ASN A 122 8.43 -14.97 -5.22
N GLY A 123 7.46 -14.05 -5.07
CA GLY A 123 6.20 -14.06 -5.82
C GLY A 123 5.07 -14.88 -5.19
N ARG A 124 5.32 -15.57 -4.08
CA ARG A 124 4.28 -16.32 -3.38
C ARG A 124 3.30 -15.37 -2.71
N ILE A 125 2.00 -15.65 -2.84
CA ILE A 125 0.93 -14.88 -2.21
C ILE A 125 0.40 -15.66 -1.01
N GLU A 126 0.48 -15.07 0.16
CA GLU A 126 -0.11 -15.57 1.40
C GLU A 126 -1.32 -14.72 1.76
N ARG A 127 -2.46 -15.36 1.98
CA ARG A 127 -3.72 -14.71 2.28
C ARG A 127 -4.10 -14.93 3.73
N GLU A 128 -4.53 -13.87 4.40
CA GLU A 128 -5.04 -13.89 5.75
C GLU A 128 -6.44 -13.27 5.79
N ALA A 129 -7.39 -13.97 6.43
CA ALA A 129 -8.74 -13.48 6.65
C ALA A 129 -8.86 -12.92 8.07
N HIS A 130 -9.85 -12.04 8.28
CA HIS A 130 -10.15 -11.42 9.58
C HIS A 130 -9.04 -10.52 10.15
N THR A 131 -8.25 -9.90 9.29
CA THR A 131 -7.29 -8.88 9.68
C THR A 131 -8.01 -7.69 10.32
N ASP A 132 -7.43 -7.16 11.38
CA ASP A 132 -7.89 -5.88 11.95
C ASP A 132 -7.51 -4.75 10.99
N VAL A 133 -8.45 -4.41 10.12
CA VAL A 133 -8.24 -3.38 9.08
C VAL A 133 -7.95 -1.99 9.68
N ALA A 134 -8.36 -1.74 10.92
CA ALA A 134 -8.06 -0.50 11.60
C ALA A 134 -6.54 -0.34 11.84
N GLU A 135 -5.81 -1.43 12.05
CA GLU A 135 -4.35 -1.38 12.19
C GLU A 135 -3.64 -0.98 10.91
N ALA A 136 -4.14 -1.42 9.76
CA ALA A 136 -3.53 -1.10 8.47
C ALA A 136 -3.55 0.40 8.14
N VAL A 137 -4.49 1.14 8.70
CA VAL A 137 -4.69 2.58 8.43
C VAL A 137 -4.40 3.48 9.62
N VAL A 138 -3.95 2.93 10.73
CA VAL A 138 -3.68 3.69 11.96
C VAL A 138 -2.64 4.81 11.76
N TRP A 139 -1.73 4.66 10.82
CA TRP A 139 -0.75 5.67 10.47
C TRP A 139 -1.40 6.99 9.99
N GLN A 140 -2.60 6.94 9.41
CA GLN A 140 -3.33 8.14 9.00
C GLN A 140 -3.71 9.03 10.20
N GLN A 141 -3.81 8.43 11.38
CA GLN A 141 -4.07 9.14 12.64
C GLN A 141 -2.79 9.61 13.34
N ARG A 142 -1.62 9.42 12.73
CA ARG A 142 -0.30 9.72 13.31
C ARG A 142 -0.04 8.98 14.63
N LYS A 143 -0.59 7.79 14.79
CA LYS A 143 -0.37 6.89 15.93
C LYS A 143 0.39 5.66 15.49
N LEU A 144 1.27 5.17 16.35
CA LEU A 144 1.94 3.89 16.16
C LEU A 144 1.31 2.87 17.11
N ILE A 145 0.85 1.76 16.56
CA ILE A 145 0.33 0.63 17.34
C ILE A 145 1.22 -0.57 17.09
N PHE A 146 1.78 -1.12 18.15
CA PHE A 146 2.62 -2.31 18.12
C PHE A 146 1.90 -3.45 18.82
N LYS A 147 1.48 -4.45 18.06
CA LYS A 147 0.94 -5.69 18.59
C LYS A 147 1.78 -6.85 18.10
N ARG A 148 2.40 -7.58 19.02
CA ARG A 148 3.25 -8.76 18.72
C ARG A 148 4.33 -8.47 17.66
N THR A 149 4.88 -7.28 17.71
CA THR A 149 5.87 -6.78 16.75
C THR A 149 7.27 -6.95 17.35
N SER A 150 8.26 -7.31 16.55
CA SER A 150 9.64 -7.40 17.00
C SER A 150 10.20 -6.03 17.39
N LEU A 151 11.25 -6.01 18.22
CA LEU A 151 11.92 -4.74 18.59
C LEU A 151 12.53 -4.04 17.39
N GLU A 152 13.02 -4.81 16.40
CA GLU A 152 13.56 -4.28 15.14
C GLU A 152 12.48 -3.58 14.32
N ASP A 153 11.31 -4.20 14.20
CA ASP A 153 10.18 -3.63 13.47
C ASP A 153 9.63 -2.40 14.19
N MET A 154 9.56 -2.43 15.53
CA MET A 154 9.15 -1.28 16.33
C MET A 154 10.12 -0.10 16.14
N ALA A 155 11.42 -0.35 16.17
CA ALA A 155 12.44 0.68 15.95
C ALA A 155 12.36 1.25 14.53
N ALA A 156 12.16 0.40 13.52
CA ALA A 156 12.01 0.82 12.14
C ALA A 156 10.78 1.73 11.95
N GLU A 157 9.62 1.34 12.50
CA GLU A 157 8.41 2.15 12.44
C GLU A 157 8.55 3.48 13.21
N PHE A 158 9.13 3.45 14.41
CA PHE A 158 9.41 4.67 15.16
C PHE A 158 10.32 5.61 14.37
N ASN A 159 11.41 5.10 13.81
CA ASN A 159 12.40 5.88 13.05
C ASN A 159 11.81 6.44 11.74
N ARG A 160 10.79 5.80 11.18
CA ARG A 160 10.07 6.27 10.01
C ARG A 160 9.41 7.63 10.24
N TYR A 161 8.89 7.86 11.45
CA TYR A 161 8.16 9.08 11.81
C TYR A 161 8.98 10.09 12.61
N ASN A 162 10.18 9.71 13.08
CA ASN A 162 11.01 10.55 13.95
C ASN A 162 12.39 10.77 13.35
N LYS A 163 12.66 12.00 12.92
CA LYS A 163 13.96 12.37 12.35
C LYS A 163 14.98 12.79 13.40
N LYS A 164 14.53 13.47 14.44
CA LYS A 164 15.41 14.04 15.45
C LYS A 164 15.88 13.02 16.49
N THR A 165 15.01 12.08 16.82
CA THR A 165 15.28 11.01 17.79
C THR A 165 15.14 9.67 17.08
N ARG A 166 16.19 8.88 17.08
CA ARG A 166 16.18 7.55 16.47
C ARG A 166 16.46 6.49 17.53
N ILE A 167 15.73 5.40 17.45
CA ILE A 167 16.02 4.18 18.21
C ILE A 167 17.05 3.39 17.42
N ARG A 168 18.17 3.08 18.08
CA ARG A 168 19.19 2.15 17.59
C ARG A 168 19.16 0.95 18.53
N LEU A 169 18.95 -0.23 17.97
CA LEU A 169 19.10 -1.48 18.73
C LEU A 169 20.58 -1.85 18.70
N GLU A 170 21.18 -1.93 19.87
CA GLU A 170 22.52 -2.49 20.05
C GLU A 170 22.34 -3.95 20.49
N GLY A 171 23.06 -4.86 19.82
CA GLY A 171 22.91 -6.29 20.04
C GLY A 171 23.12 -6.71 21.50
N ILE A 172 22.25 -7.57 21.95
CA ILE A 172 22.40 -8.33 23.18
C ILE A 172 23.31 -9.53 22.91
#